data_dc2fa02181f7dc0b537e7a1bfbf3aa64
#
_entry.id   dc2fa02181f7dc0b537e7a1bfbf3aa64
#
_cell.length_a   1.000
_cell.length_b   1.000
_cell.length_c   1.000
_cell.angle_alpha   90.00
_cell.angle_beta   90.00
_cell.angle_gamma   90.00
#
_symmetry.space_group_name_H-M   'P 1'
#
loop_
_entity.id
_entity.type
_entity.pdbx_description
1 polymer ?
#
loop_
_entity_poly.entity_id
_entity_poly.type
_entity_poly.pdbx_seq_one_letter_code
_entity_poly.pdbx_strand_id
1 'polypeptide(L)'
;AREDWTVFVELAKRFGHEWGFETASDVFDDIAKFNPAYAGMSHERLDKGYLQWPCPTPEHPGTPNLHTAKFARPNGMATFSPCEWAAPHEWPDEEYPFIATTGRNLFHYHSGSMSRRGASGKYVKELYIEVNPVDAAAMGVSEGEKVTVASRRGEVTGAAKITDRVPEKMVFLPFHFGEASANLLTASVWDPTSETPAFKVSAVKVSKA
;
A
#
# COMPACT_ATOMS: atom_id res chain seq x y z
N ALA A 1 -7.16 -14.16 20.45
CA ALA A 1 -7.01 -12.77 20.01
C ALA A 1 -7.94 -11.89 20.82
N ARG A 2 -7.58 -10.63 20.99
CA ARG A 2 -8.42 -9.60 21.62
C ARG A 2 -8.88 -8.62 20.55
N GLU A 3 -10.05 -8.03 20.73
CA GLU A 3 -10.52 -6.94 19.89
C GLU A 3 -9.66 -5.69 20.10
N ASP A 4 -9.28 -5.01 19.02
CA ASP A 4 -8.30 -3.90 19.07
C ASP A 4 -8.77 -2.76 19.98
N TRP A 5 -10.05 -2.39 19.93
CA TRP A 5 -10.61 -1.32 20.77
C TRP A 5 -10.49 -1.63 22.26
N THR A 6 -10.61 -2.90 22.67
CA THR A 6 -10.47 -3.28 24.09
C THR A 6 -9.04 -3.05 24.60
N VAL A 7 -8.03 -3.19 23.73
CA VAL A 7 -6.64 -2.89 24.08
C VAL A 7 -6.46 -1.40 24.36
N PHE A 8 -7.10 -0.54 23.55
CA PHE A 8 -7.05 0.91 23.77
C PHE A 8 -7.82 1.35 25.04
N VAL A 9 -8.96 0.75 25.33
CA VAL A 9 -9.70 1.00 26.58
C VAL A 9 -8.86 0.63 27.80
N GLU A 10 -8.23 -0.53 27.79
CA GLU A 10 -7.32 -0.97 28.87
C GLU A 10 -6.11 -0.04 29.03
N LEU A 11 -5.57 0.44 27.93
CA LEU A 11 -4.46 1.39 27.95
C LEU A 11 -4.90 2.75 28.52
N ALA A 12 -6.03 3.28 28.06
CA ALA A 12 -6.61 4.52 28.57
C ALA A 12 -6.82 4.47 30.09
N LYS A 13 -7.36 3.35 30.58
CA LYS A 13 -7.53 3.14 32.01
C LYS A 13 -6.24 3.22 32.80
N ARG A 14 -5.12 2.70 32.26
CA ARG A 14 -3.79 2.82 32.88
C ARG A 14 -3.26 4.25 32.92
N PHE A 15 -3.74 5.11 32.03
CA PHE A 15 -3.47 6.55 32.04
C PHE A 15 -4.50 7.36 32.86
N GLY A 16 -5.41 6.69 33.58
CA GLY A 16 -6.40 7.33 34.43
C GLY A 16 -7.67 7.80 33.70
N HIS A 17 -7.92 7.31 32.48
CA HIS A 17 -9.12 7.65 31.70
C HIS A 17 -10.10 6.49 31.69
N GLU A 18 -11.30 6.71 32.15
CA GLU A 18 -12.41 5.73 32.11
C GLU A 18 -13.36 6.07 30.95
N TRP A 19 -13.27 5.33 29.86
CA TRP A 19 -14.09 5.58 28.67
C TRP A 19 -15.47 4.91 28.72
N GLY A 20 -15.64 3.87 29.52
CA GLY A 20 -16.94 3.22 29.75
C GLY A 20 -17.51 2.49 28.51
N PHE A 21 -16.69 2.19 27.50
CA PHE A 21 -17.14 1.41 26.34
C PHE A 21 -17.24 -0.07 26.70
N GLU A 22 -18.37 -0.68 26.40
CA GLU A 22 -18.64 -2.11 26.62
C GLU A 22 -18.70 -2.88 25.29
N THR A 23 -19.02 -2.19 24.19
CA THR A 23 -19.20 -2.78 22.87
C THR A 23 -18.52 -1.95 21.79
N ALA A 24 -18.27 -2.55 20.62
CA ALA A 24 -17.81 -1.82 19.44
C ALA A 24 -18.83 -0.76 18.96
N SER A 25 -20.13 -0.95 19.26
CA SER A 25 -21.16 0.05 18.99
C SER A 25 -20.95 1.32 19.80
N ASP A 26 -20.61 1.19 21.09
CA ASP A 26 -20.35 2.36 21.96
C ASP A 26 -19.17 3.17 21.42
N VAL A 27 -18.12 2.49 20.96
CA VAL A 27 -16.95 3.14 20.34
C VAL A 27 -17.35 3.86 19.05
N PHE A 28 -18.19 3.23 18.22
CA PHE A 28 -18.64 3.83 16.97
C PHE A 28 -19.55 5.05 17.22
N ASP A 29 -20.45 4.95 18.18
CA ASP A 29 -21.32 6.05 18.57
C ASP A 29 -20.53 7.26 19.11
N ASP A 30 -19.41 6.99 19.78
CA ASP A 30 -18.51 8.04 20.21
C ASP A 30 -17.76 8.69 19.03
N ILE A 31 -17.26 7.90 18.07
CA ILE A 31 -16.68 8.43 16.82
C ILE A 31 -17.69 9.34 16.10
N ALA A 32 -18.96 8.94 16.03
CA ALA A 32 -20.02 9.71 15.39
C ALA A 32 -20.28 11.08 16.03
N LYS A 33 -20.01 11.24 17.32
CA LYS A 33 -20.12 12.54 18.03
C LYS A 33 -19.02 13.51 17.60
N PHE A 34 -17.81 13.02 17.31
CA PHE A 34 -16.67 13.85 16.93
C PHE A 34 -16.56 14.12 15.44
N ASN A 35 -17.14 13.25 14.63
CA ASN A 35 -17.07 13.38 13.18
C ASN A 35 -18.48 13.48 12.57
N PRO A 36 -18.95 14.70 12.20
CA PRO A 36 -20.28 14.92 11.63
C PRO A 36 -20.59 14.06 10.40
N ALA A 37 -19.58 13.62 9.67
CA ALA A 37 -19.77 12.78 8.49
C ALA A 37 -20.25 11.35 8.84
N TYR A 38 -20.12 10.92 10.09
CA TYR A 38 -20.63 9.65 10.62
C TYR A 38 -21.88 9.82 11.50
N ALA A 39 -22.31 11.04 11.79
CA ALA A 39 -23.37 11.32 12.78
C ALA A 39 -24.72 10.64 12.48
N GLY A 40 -24.98 10.27 11.24
CA GLY A 40 -26.13 9.51 10.83
C GLY A 40 -25.95 7.99 10.78
N MET A 41 -24.77 7.48 11.11
CA MET A 41 -24.46 6.05 11.09
C MET A 41 -24.54 5.46 12.49
N SER A 42 -25.00 4.22 12.60
CA SER A 42 -24.97 3.42 13.82
C SER A 42 -24.90 1.93 13.46
N HIS A 43 -24.47 1.09 14.40
CA HIS A 43 -24.50 -0.36 14.22
C HIS A 43 -25.92 -0.85 13.90
N GLU A 44 -26.95 -0.33 14.58
CA GLU A 44 -28.35 -0.67 14.28
C GLU A 44 -28.75 -0.41 12.83
N ARG A 45 -28.29 0.70 12.24
CA ARG A 45 -28.54 0.99 10.82
C ARG A 45 -27.75 0.11 9.89
N LEU A 46 -26.49 -0.18 10.23
CA LEU A 46 -25.60 -1.05 9.44
C LEU A 46 -26.05 -2.51 9.45
N ASP A 47 -26.69 -2.98 10.53
CA ASP A 47 -27.28 -4.32 10.59
C ASP A 47 -28.48 -4.49 9.64
N LYS A 48 -29.15 -3.38 9.28
CA LYS A 48 -30.25 -3.37 8.30
C LYS A 48 -29.77 -3.27 6.85
N GLY A 49 -28.51 -2.90 6.65
CA GLY A 49 -27.91 -2.73 5.33
C GLY A 49 -26.63 -1.91 5.39
N TYR A 50 -26.03 -1.65 4.24
CA TYR A 50 -24.83 -0.83 4.16
C TYR A 50 -25.17 0.66 4.05
N LEU A 51 -24.28 1.50 4.55
CA LEU A 51 -24.33 2.97 4.40
C LEU A 51 -23.00 3.46 3.85
N GLN A 52 -23.04 4.32 2.85
CA GLN A 52 -21.84 4.94 2.30
C GLN A 52 -21.57 6.30 2.95
N TRP A 53 -20.37 6.47 3.38
CA TRP A 53 -19.87 7.72 3.96
C TRP A 53 -19.76 8.84 2.90
N PRO A 54 -20.01 10.11 3.23
CA PRO A 54 -20.57 10.62 4.49
C PRO A 54 -22.08 10.38 4.66
N CYS A 55 -22.50 10.26 5.92
CA CYS A 55 -23.88 10.09 6.32
C CYS A 55 -24.16 10.98 7.54
N PRO A 56 -24.46 12.28 7.35
CA PRO A 56 -24.44 13.27 8.42
C PRO A 56 -25.67 13.28 9.32
N THR A 57 -26.79 12.64 8.93
CA THR A 57 -28.00 12.56 9.75
C THR A 57 -28.61 11.16 9.72
N PRO A 58 -29.40 10.77 10.73
CA PRO A 58 -30.07 9.47 10.76
C PRO A 58 -30.99 9.19 9.56
N GLU A 59 -31.54 10.21 8.94
CA GLU A 59 -32.42 10.10 7.76
C GLU A 59 -31.64 10.06 6.44
N HIS A 60 -30.35 10.41 6.47
CA HIS A 60 -29.54 10.45 5.26
C HIS A 60 -29.29 9.04 4.71
N PRO A 61 -29.50 8.80 3.39
CA PRO A 61 -29.37 7.46 2.80
C PRO A 61 -27.92 6.98 2.58
N GLY A 62 -26.93 7.77 2.99
CA GLY A 62 -25.54 7.61 2.61
C GLY A 62 -25.20 8.39 1.35
N THR A 63 -23.90 8.40 0.98
CA THR A 63 -23.38 9.18 -0.16
C THR A 63 -22.67 8.26 -1.16
N PRO A 64 -23.37 7.66 -2.12
CA PRO A 64 -22.77 6.73 -3.09
C PRO A 64 -21.65 7.35 -3.93
N ASN A 65 -21.79 8.63 -4.28
CA ASN A 65 -20.80 9.38 -5.05
C ASN A 65 -20.51 10.72 -4.34
N LEU A 66 -19.22 10.96 -4.08
CA LEU A 66 -18.77 12.22 -3.49
C LEU A 66 -18.85 13.38 -4.49
N HIS A 67 -19.04 14.58 -3.95
CA HIS A 67 -18.93 15.84 -4.69
C HIS A 67 -19.89 16.00 -5.89
N THR A 68 -21.03 15.30 -5.88
CA THR A 68 -22.02 15.41 -6.98
C THR A 68 -22.66 16.79 -7.10
N ALA A 69 -22.84 17.50 -5.98
CA ALA A 69 -23.44 18.84 -5.96
C ALA A 69 -22.41 19.95 -5.74
N LYS A 70 -21.44 19.73 -4.88
CA LYS A 70 -20.38 20.71 -4.55
C LYS A 70 -19.21 20.05 -3.86
N PHE A 71 -18.05 20.69 -3.93
CA PHE A 71 -16.90 20.32 -3.11
C PHE A 71 -17.01 20.90 -1.69
N ALA A 72 -16.37 20.25 -0.71
CA ALA A 72 -16.35 20.70 0.69
C ALA A 72 -15.38 21.89 0.88
N ARG A 73 -15.63 22.98 0.16
CA ARG A 73 -14.90 24.25 0.22
C ARG A 73 -15.89 25.40 0.39
N PRO A 74 -15.47 26.57 0.93
CA PRO A 74 -16.37 27.69 1.14
C PRO A 74 -17.12 28.15 -0.13
N ASN A 75 -16.45 28.12 -1.29
CA ASN A 75 -17.05 28.45 -2.58
C ASN A 75 -17.72 27.26 -3.29
N GLY A 76 -17.69 26.07 -2.70
CA GLY A 76 -18.26 24.85 -3.29
C GLY A 76 -17.54 24.30 -4.53
N MET A 77 -16.42 24.88 -4.93
CA MET A 77 -15.70 24.54 -6.17
C MET A 77 -14.41 23.78 -5.90
N ALA A 78 -14.01 22.91 -6.82
CA ALA A 78 -12.67 22.33 -6.85
C ALA A 78 -11.63 23.40 -7.22
N THR A 79 -10.39 23.15 -6.82
CA THR A 79 -9.24 23.97 -7.26
C THR A 79 -8.33 23.11 -8.12
N PHE A 80 -8.01 23.58 -9.31
CA PHE A 80 -6.94 23.00 -10.10
C PHE A 80 -5.59 23.53 -9.59
N SER A 81 -4.68 22.62 -9.32
CA SER A 81 -3.30 22.95 -8.97
C SER A 81 -2.40 22.43 -10.08
N PRO A 82 -1.81 23.29 -10.91
CA PRO A 82 -0.85 22.83 -11.91
C PRO A 82 0.37 22.22 -11.22
N CYS A 83 0.82 21.09 -11.72
CA CYS A 83 2.04 20.43 -11.25
C CYS A 83 3.01 20.34 -12.43
N GLU A 84 4.18 20.91 -12.26
CA GLU A 84 5.28 20.71 -13.19
C GLU A 84 5.83 19.29 -13.04
N TRP A 85 6.24 18.69 -14.16
CA TRP A 85 6.90 17.39 -14.12
C TRP A 85 8.27 17.53 -13.46
N ALA A 86 8.56 16.63 -12.53
CA ALA A 86 9.87 16.51 -11.91
C ALA A 86 10.38 15.08 -12.07
N ALA A 87 11.69 14.97 -12.39
CA ALA A 87 12.34 13.67 -12.47
C ALA A 87 12.29 12.95 -11.11
N PRO A 88 12.25 11.60 -11.10
CA PRO A 88 12.46 10.84 -9.87
C PRO A 88 13.77 11.25 -9.18
N HIS A 89 13.80 11.08 -7.86
CA HIS A 89 14.98 11.39 -7.05
C HIS A 89 16.22 10.62 -7.50
N GLU A 90 16.02 9.38 -7.95
CA GLU A 90 17.08 8.51 -8.45
C GLU A 90 16.72 8.03 -9.87
N TRP A 91 17.68 8.13 -10.77
CA TRP A 91 17.54 7.71 -12.17
C TRP A 91 18.65 6.72 -12.52
N PRO A 92 18.45 5.78 -13.47
CA PRO A 92 19.49 4.87 -13.94
C PRO A 92 20.74 5.60 -14.43
N ASP A 93 21.88 4.99 -14.21
CA ASP A 93 23.20 5.42 -14.68
C ASP A 93 24.04 4.22 -15.15
N GLU A 94 25.32 4.44 -15.44
CA GLU A 94 26.22 3.39 -15.95
C GLU A 94 26.42 2.23 -14.95
N GLU A 95 26.42 2.52 -13.64
CA GLU A 95 26.62 1.51 -12.61
C GLU A 95 25.33 0.76 -12.26
N TYR A 96 24.19 1.46 -12.32
CA TYR A 96 22.85 0.94 -11.99
C TYR A 96 21.89 1.18 -13.16
N PRO A 97 22.02 0.40 -14.26
CA PRO A 97 21.38 0.71 -15.54
C PRO A 97 19.90 0.29 -15.64
N PHE A 98 19.31 -0.24 -14.58
CA PHE A 98 17.91 -0.65 -14.54
C PHE A 98 17.09 0.19 -13.56
N ILE A 99 15.80 0.24 -13.79
CA ILE A 99 14.81 0.73 -12.82
C ILE A 99 14.21 -0.47 -12.10
N ALA A 100 14.26 -0.47 -10.77
CA ALA A 100 13.41 -1.33 -9.96
C ALA A 100 12.13 -0.61 -9.59
N THR A 101 10.99 -1.25 -9.85
CA THR A 101 9.68 -0.80 -9.37
C THR A 101 9.06 -1.86 -8.47
N THR A 102 8.39 -1.44 -7.41
CA THR A 102 7.76 -2.35 -6.45
C THR A 102 6.24 -2.30 -6.53
N GLY A 103 5.59 -3.38 -6.15
CA GLY A 103 4.14 -3.44 -6.17
C GLY A 103 3.58 -4.65 -5.44
N ARG A 104 2.31 -4.93 -5.70
CA ARG A 104 1.57 -6.06 -5.15
C ARG A 104 1.43 -7.17 -6.18
N ASN A 105 1.29 -8.39 -5.70
CA ASN A 105 0.72 -9.47 -6.50
C ASN A 105 -0.73 -9.77 -6.06
N LEU A 106 -1.45 -10.54 -6.87
CA LEU A 106 -2.87 -10.84 -6.61
C LEU A 106 -3.10 -11.65 -5.32
N PHE A 107 -2.13 -12.47 -4.92
CA PHE A 107 -2.33 -13.48 -3.89
C PHE A 107 -1.91 -13.03 -2.49
N HIS A 108 -1.24 -11.89 -2.37
CA HIS A 108 -0.74 -11.38 -1.10
C HIS A 108 -1.22 -9.97 -0.79
N TYR A 109 -1.52 -9.75 0.49
CA TYR A 109 -1.97 -8.48 1.01
C TYR A 109 -0.85 -7.83 1.85
N HIS A 110 -0.46 -6.61 1.50
CA HIS A 110 0.60 -5.84 2.16
C HIS A 110 1.87 -6.65 2.44
N SER A 111 2.32 -6.73 3.71
CA SER A 111 3.50 -7.49 4.13
C SER A 111 3.37 -9.02 3.98
N GLY A 112 2.21 -9.51 3.57
CA GLY A 112 1.96 -10.95 3.45
C GLY A 112 1.80 -11.70 4.77
N SER A 113 1.82 -11.02 5.91
CA SER A 113 1.79 -11.65 7.24
C SER A 113 0.56 -12.54 7.48
N MET A 114 -0.58 -12.21 6.87
CA MET A 114 -1.79 -13.04 6.91
C MET A 114 -1.91 -13.94 5.69
N SER A 115 -1.82 -13.38 4.48
CA SER A 115 -2.08 -14.11 3.23
C SER A 115 -1.08 -15.23 2.96
N ARG A 116 0.18 -15.11 3.41
CA ARG A 116 1.19 -16.17 3.30
C ARG A 116 0.90 -17.38 4.22
N ARG A 117 0.10 -17.19 5.29
CA ARG A 117 -0.36 -18.25 6.19
C ARG A 117 -1.71 -18.84 5.80
N GLY A 118 -2.42 -18.19 4.91
CA GLY A 118 -3.71 -18.64 4.38
C GLY A 118 -3.61 -19.47 3.11
N ALA A 119 -4.76 -19.83 2.54
CA ALA A 119 -4.85 -20.64 1.33
C ALA A 119 -4.17 -20.00 0.11
N SER A 120 -4.13 -18.66 0.03
CA SER A 120 -3.49 -17.92 -1.05
C SER A 120 -1.96 -18.04 -1.06
N GLY A 121 -1.34 -18.32 0.10
CA GLY A 121 0.12 -18.48 0.22
C GLY A 121 0.72 -19.63 -0.60
N LYS A 122 -0.11 -20.58 -1.05
CA LYS A 122 0.34 -21.69 -1.89
C LYS A 122 0.67 -21.28 -3.35
N TYR A 123 0.13 -20.15 -3.83
CA TYR A 123 0.28 -19.72 -5.21
C TYR A 123 1.59 -18.97 -5.49
N VAL A 124 2.03 -18.14 -4.53
CA VAL A 124 3.30 -17.41 -4.62
C VAL A 124 4.00 -17.50 -3.27
N LYS A 125 5.03 -18.36 -3.20
CA LYS A 125 5.68 -18.72 -1.93
C LYS A 125 6.90 -17.88 -1.59
N GLU A 126 7.58 -17.37 -2.61
CA GLU A 126 8.83 -16.64 -2.49
C GLU A 126 8.86 -15.42 -3.43
N LEU A 127 9.84 -14.56 -3.23
CA LEU A 127 10.08 -13.43 -4.12
C LEU A 127 10.38 -13.93 -5.53
N TYR A 128 9.65 -13.39 -6.49
CA TYR A 128 10.02 -13.44 -7.91
C TYR A 128 10.36 -12.02 -8.40
N ILE A 129 11.15 -11.97 -9.47
CA ILE A 129 11.57 -10.71 -10.09
C ILE A 129 11.16 -10.79 -11.55
N GLU A 130 10.21 -9.94 -11.96
CA GLU A 130 9.81 -9.86 -13.36
C GLU A 130 10.91 -9.16 -14.15
N VAL A 131 11.36 -9.80 -15.22
CA VAL A 131 12.47 -9.38 -16.10
C VAL A 131 12.01 -9.45 -17.54
N ASN A 132 12.31 -8.41 -18.32
CA ASN A 132 12.00 -8.41 -19.76
C ASN A 132 12.79 -9.51 -20.49
N PRO A 133 12.19 -10.21 -21.48
CA PRO A 133 12.86 -11.28 -22.23
C PRO A 133 14.17 -10.86 -22.90
N VAL A 134 14.26 -9.62 -23.40
CA VAL A 134 15.48 -9.07 -24.02
C VAL A 134 16.59 -8.94 -22.98
N ASP A 135 16.28 -8.38 -21.81
CA ASP A 135 17.26 -8.23 -20.73
C ASP A 135 17.67 -9.59 -20.15
N ALA A 136 16.72 -10.51 -19.99
CA ALA A 136 17.01 -11.87 -19.53
C ALA A 136 17.97 -12.60 -20.48
N ALA A 137 17.73 -12.52 -21.79
CA ALA A 137 18.61 -13.10 -22.79
C ALA A 137 20.01 -12.47 -22.77
N ALA A 138 20.10 -11.14 -22.65
CA ALA A 138 21.38 -10.42 -22.57
C ALA A 138 22.20 -10.81 -21.32
N MET A 139 21.53 -11.15 -20.22
CA MET A 139 22.15 -11.61 -18.97
C MET A 139 22.39 -13.13 -18.91
N GLY A 140 21.90 -13.89 -19.88
CA GLY A 140 21.95 -15.36 -19.86
C GLY A 140 21.12 -15.98 -18.73
N VAL A 141 19.97 -15.37 -18.40
CA VAL A 141 19.06 -15.79 -17.34
C VAL A 141 17.86 -16.51 -17.95
N SER A 142 17.53 -17.68 -17.41
CA SER A 142 16.35 -18.46 -17.79
C SER A 142 15.22 -18.31 -16.75
N GLU A 143 14.00 -18.70 -17.14
CA GLU A 143 12.83 -18.72 -16.25
C GLU A 143 13.12 -19.51 -14.98
N GLY A 144 12.83 -18.93 -13.82
CA GLY A 144 13.02 -19.54 -12.50
C GLY A 144 14.45 -19.52 -11.96
N GLU A 145 15.47 -19.15 -12.75
CA GLU A 145 16.82 -18.98 -12.24
C GLU A 145 16.90 -17.84 -11.23
N LYS A 146 17.82 -17.93 -10.29
CA LYS A 146 18.01 -16.85 -9.30
C LYS A 146 18.73 -15.67 -9.93
N VAL A 147 18.19 -14.50 -9.67
CA VAL A 147 18.80 -13.21 -10.04
C VAL A 147 18.92 -12.36 -8.80
N THR A 148 20.00 -11.58 -8.75
CA THR A 148 20.23 -10.57 -7.72
C THR A 148 19.98 -9.19 -8.29
N VAL A 149 19.18 -8.41 -7.59
CA VAL A 149 18.93 -6.99 -7.85
C VAL A 149 19.61 -6.21 -6.74
N ALA A 150 20.53 -5.34 -7.08
CA ALA A 150 21.29 -4.53 -6.14
C ALA A 150 21.12 -3.04 -6.43
N SER A 151 20.89 -2.25 -5.40
CA SER A 151 20.90 -0.79 -5.41
C SER A 151 22.09 -0.27 -4.62
N ARG A 152 22.22 1.05 -4.50
CA ARG A 152 23.24 1.70 -3.63
C ARG A 152 23.04 1.41 -2.14
N ARG A 153 21.91 0.81 -1.74
CA ARG A 153 21.49 0.63 -0.33
C ARG A 153 21.48 -0.82 0.13
N GLY A 154 21.32 -1.74 -0.80
CA GLY A 154 21.27 -3.16 -0.50
C GLY A 154 20.95 -3.98 -1.72
N GLU A 155 20.76 -5.26 -1.49
CA GLU A 155 20.45 -6.21 -2.56
C GLU A 155 19.39 -7.22 -2.11
N VAL A 156 18.69 -7.78 -3.08
CA VAL A 156 17.74 -8.89 -2.89
C VAL A 156 17.91 -9.90 -4.01
N THR A 157 17.72 -11.17 -3.68
CA THR A 157 17.77 -12.28 -4.62
C THR A 157 16.40 -12.96 -4.71
N GLY A 158 15.94 -13.21 -5.93
CA GLY A 158 14.66 -13.87 -6.19
C GLY A 158 14.70 -14.70 -7.46
N ALA A 159 13.64 -15.48 -7.72
CA ALA A 159 13.51 -16.24 -8.96
C ALA A 159 13.13 -15.30 -10.12
N ALA A 160 13.83 -15.39 -11.24
CA ALA A 160 13.47 -14.66 -12.44
C ALA A 160 12.13 -15.16 -12.98
N LYS A 161 11.24 -14.23 -13.28
CA LYS A 161 9.99 -14.46 -14.02
C LYS A 161 10.07 -13.66 -15.30
N ILE A 162 10.31 -14.36 -16.40
CA ILE A 162 10.51 -13.72 -17.69
C ILE A 162 9.16 -13.32 -18.28
N THR A 163 8.97 -12.04 -18.55
CA THR A 163 7.70 -11.51 -19.06
C THR A 163 7.88 -10.16 -19.76
N ASP A 164 7.09 -9.94 -20.81
CA ASP A 164 6.99 -8.68 -21.55
C ASP A 164 6.13 -7.61 -20.84
N ARG A 165 5.57 -7.93 -19.68
CA ARG A 165 4.80 -6.98 -18.84
C ARG A 165 5.66 -5.83 -18.31
N VAL A 166 6.95 -6.05 -18.17
CA VAL A 166 7.90 -5.01 -17.80
C VAL A 166 8.70 -4.56 -19.03
N PRO A 167 8.89 -3.24 -19.24
CA PRO A 167 9.74 -2.73 -20.29
C PRO A 167 11.21 -3.19 -20.15
N GLU A 168 11.97 -3.10 -21.25
CA GLU A 168 13.42 -3.25 -21.19
C GLU A 168 14.04 -2.27 -20.16
N LYS A 169 15.09 -2.70 -19.50
CA LYS A 169 15.78 -1.96 -18.44
C LYS A 169 14.91 -1.64 -17.22
N MET A 170 13.83 -2.41 -17.02
CA MET A 170 13.00 -2.35 -15.81
C MET A 170 12.81 -3.74 -15.21
N VAL A 171 12.78 -3.81 -13.89
CA VAL A 171 12.41 -5.01 -13.13
C VAL A 171 11.31 -4.69 -12.14
N PHE A 172 10.39 -5.64 -11.93
CA PHE A 172 9.33 -5.53 -10.94
C PHE A 172 9.54 -6.53 -9.80
N LEU A 173 9.39 -6.05 -8.58
CA LEU A 173 9.50 -6.86 -7.37
C LEU A 173 8.25 -6.69 -6.48
N PRO A 174 7.54 -7.78 -6.14
CA PRO A 174 6.49 -7.71 -5.13
C PRO A 174 7.09 -7.53 -3.72
N PHE A 175 6.51 -6.64 -2.92
CA PHE A 175 7.06 -6.24 -1.60
C PHE A 175 6.56 -7.10 -0.43
N HIS A 176 5.98 -8.28 -0.68
CA HIS A 176 5.31 -9.08 0.37
C HIS A 176 6.25 -9.98 1.18
N PHE A 177 7.53 -10.04 0.86
CA PHE A 177 8.47 -11.05 1.37
C PHE A 177 9.51 -10.39 2.28
N GLY A 178 9.36 -10.56 3.59
CA GLY A 178 10.28 -9.97 4.58
C GLY A 178 11.68 -10.56 4.53
N GLU A 179 11.81 -11.83 4.12
CA GLU A 179 13.08 -12.52 3.94
C GLU A 179 13.90 -12.07 2.73
N ALA A 180 13.24 -11.40 1.77
CA ALA A 180 13.83 -10.79 0.59
C ALA A 180 13.11 -9.46 0.32
N SER A 181 13.29 -8.52 1.24
CA SER A 181 12.52 -7.27 1.26
C SER A 181 12.93 -6.33 0.13
N ALA A 182 12.01 -6.06 -0.79
CA ALA A 182 12.21 -5.07 -1.84
C ALA A 182 12.52 -3.66 -1.30
N ASN A 183 12.16 -3.36 -0.05
CA ASN A 183 12.46 -2.08 0.60
C ASN A 183 13.96 -1.87 0.85
N LEU A 184 14.79 -2.92 0.83
CA LEU A 184 16.25 -2.77 0.88
C LEU A 184 16.81 -2.02 -0.33
N LEU A 185 16.06 -1.99 -1.44
CA LEU A 185 16.47 -1.32 -2.67
C LEU A 185 16.04 0.15 -2.73
N THR A 186 14.98 0.53 -1.98
CA THR A 186 14.34 1.84 -2.12
C THR A 186 15.11 2.96 -1.43
N ALA A 187 15.02 4.18 -1.98
CA ALA A 187 15.64 5.36 -1.39
C ALA A 187 14.85 5.88 -0.18
N SER A 188 15.55 6.46 0.80
CA SER A 188 14.94 7.16 1.94
C SER A 188 14.51 8.57 1.51
N VAL A 189 13.57 8.62 0.58
CA VAL A 189 13.00 9.86 0.04
C VAL A 189 11.50 9.75 0.06
N TRP A 190 10.84 10.83 0.35
CA TRP A 190 9.39 10.93 0.38
C TRP A 190 8.91 12.24 -0.24
N ASP A 191 7.67 12.23 -0.66
CA ASP A 191 7.01 13.43 -1.14
C ASP A 191 6.87 14.45 0.01
N PRO A 192 7.29 15.71 -0.19
CA PRO A 192 7.33 16.70 0.90
C PRO A 192 5.94 17.12 1.43
N THR A 193 4.89 16.84 0.68
CA THR A 193 3.52 17.21 1.06
C THR A 193 2.75 16.04 1.66
N SER A 194 2.81 14.88 1.02
CA SER A 194 2.07 13.69 1.43
C SER A 194 2.88 12.73 2.31
N GLU A 195 4.19 12.97 2.44
CA GLU A 195 5.15 12.09 3.12
C GLU A 195 5.15 10.65 2.57
N THR A 196 4.66 10.47 1.34
CA THR A 196 4.63 9.16 0.69
C THR A 196 6.02 8.74 0.23
N PRO A 197 6.52 7.57 0.66
CA PRO A 197 7.84 7.08 0.26
C PRO A 197 7.97 6.79 -1.24
N ALA A 198 9.17 7.00 -1.78
CA ALA A 198 9.49 6.80 -3.18
C ALA A 198 9.73 5.31 -3.50
N PHE A 199 8.65 4.52 -3.60
CA PHE A 199 8.72 3.06 -3.83
C PHE A 199 8.80 2.63 -5.30
N LYS A 200 8.65 3.57 -6.25
CA LYS A 200 8.38 3.20 -7.64
C LYS A 200 9.57 3.33 -8.57
N VAL A 201 10.58 4.07 -8.18
CA VAL A 201 11.79 4.26 -8.99
C VAL A 201 13.01 4.16 -8.09
N SER A 202 13.82 3.14 -8.31
CA SER A 202 15.14 2.98 -7.71
C SER A 202 16.11 2.50 -8.80
N ALA A 203 17.26 3.13 -8.91
CA ALA A 203 18.29 2.68 -9.83
C ALA A 203 18.97 1.42 -9.30
N VAL A 204 19.05 0.39 -10.12
CA VAL A 204 19.58 -0.93 -9.74
C VAL A 204 20.43 -1.56 -10.82
N LYS A 205 21.31 -2.46 -10.42
CA LYS A 205 21.93 -3.44 -11.31
C LYS A 205 21.30 -4.81 -11.09
N VAL A 206 21.21 -5.58 -12.16
CA VAL A 206 20.66 -6.93 -12.16
C VAL A 206 21.71 -7.89 -12.67
N SER A 207 21.90 -8.99 -11.99
CA SER A 207 22.86 -10.02 -12.39
C SER A 207 22.31 -11.41 -12.08
N LYS A 208 22.81 -12.41 -12.78
CA LYS A 208 22.63 -13.80 -12.39
C LYS A 208 23.25 -14.01 -11.00
N ALA A 209 22.55 -14.72 -10.08
CA ALA A 209 22.98 -14.95 -8.71
C ALA A 209 24.05 -16.05 -8.65
#